data_db76f9df6fa785508e6110ef33055591
#
_entry.id   db76f9df6fa785508e6110ef33055591
#
_cell.length_a   1.000
_cell.length_b   1.000
_cell.length_c   1.000
_cell.angle_alpha   90.00
_cell.angle_beta   90.00
_cell.angle_gamma   90.00
#
_symmetry.space_group_name_H-M   'P 1'
#
loop_
_entity.id
_entity.type
_entity.pdbx_description
1 polymer ?
#
loop_
_entity_poly.entity_id
_entity_poly.type
_entity_poly.pdbx_seq_one_letter_code
_entity_poly.pdbx_strand_id
1 'polypeptide(L)'
;MEIKNTIEIDVKDFVNKYNKFSTTTAKESYLKTAVKFVDYINFEVVEVLCDQILANSCYDKNGNIKINTCKKYIMYIFTIFNQYTNIAVHSDKWMEEFNLLSKAGLVEAVCQLMPENLITTLDSVLKMKSDDMMTNYYEPHAFISNQVLKYAPLIHGVIDRFLGGVEKISKEVDWNGLVNTLKKDEGD
;
A
#
# COMPACT_ATOMS: atom_id res chain seq x y z
N MET A 1 20.02 -14.88 -0.25
CA MET A 1 19.18 -14.73 0.97
C MET A 1 19.91 -15.44 2.10
N GLU A 2 20.86 -14.75 2.72
CA GLU A 2 21.55 -15.32 3.90
C GLU A 2 20.61 -15.19 5.08
N ILE A 3 20.15 -16.34 5.51
CA ILE A 3 19.16 -16.48 6.56
C ILE A 3 19.81 -16.17 7.89
N LYS A 4 19.14 -15.33 8.66
CA LYS A 4 19.43 -15.02 10.06
C LYS A 4 19.79 -16.30 10.84
N ASN A 5 21.05 -16.50 11.12
CA ASN A 5 21.52 -17.43 12.17
C ASN A 5 21.34 -16.84 13.57
N THR A 6 20.46 -15.86 13.70
CA THR A 6 20.23 -15.16 14.96
C THR A 6 18.91 -15.68 15.55
N ILE A 7 18.93 -16.05 16.81
CA ILE A 7 17.73 -16.50 17.53
C ILE A 7 16.71 -15.36 17.50
N GLU A 8 15.56 -15.59 16.89
CA GLU A 8 14.46 -14.65 16.88
C GLU A 8 13.84 -14.52 18.29
N ILE A 9 13.51 -13.29 18.67
CA ILE A 9 12.91 -12.98 19.95
C ILE A 9 11.45 -12.57 19.69
N ASP A 10 10.51 -13.26 20.32
CA ASP A 10 9.10 -12.88 20.30
C ASP A 10 8.89 -11.53 21.01
N VAL A 11 7.97 -10.71 20.49
CA VAL A 11 7.68 -9.35 21.01
C VAL A 11 7.27 -9.41 22.49
N LYS A 12 6.42 -10.36 22.89
CA LYS A 12 5.97 -10.47 24.29
C LYS A 12 7.12 -10.79 25.24
N ASP A 13 7.98 -11.70 24.81
CA ASP A 13 9.18 -12.08 25.57
C ASP A 13 10.16 -10.92 25.69
N PHE A 14 10.34 -10.19 24.59
CA PHE A 14 11.20 -9.01 24.55
C PHE A 14 10.71 -7.93 25.52
N VAL A 15 9.43 -7.56 25.43
CA VAL A 15 8.80 -6.56 26.30
C VAL A 15 8.82 -7.01 27.76
N ASN A 16 8.50 -8.27 28.04
CA ASN A 16 8.51 -8.80 29.40
C ASN A 16 9.90 -8.77 30.05
N LYS A 17 10.95 -9.10 29.28
CA LYS A 17 12.34 -9.02 29.77
C LYS A 17 12.76 -7.58 30.00
N TYR A 18 12.45 -6.66 29.07
CA TYR A 18 12.75 -5.25 29.21
C TYR A 18 12.10 -4.63 30.45
N ASN A 19 10.86 -4.96 30.74
CA ASN A 19 10.12 -4.42 31.87
C ASN A 19 10.60 -4.96 33.25
N LYS A 20 11.42 -6.02 33.29
CA LYS A 20 12.06 -6.49 34.53
C LYS A 20 13.16 -5.54 35.04
N PHE A 21 13.70 -4.70 34.14
CA PHE A 21 14.73 -3.74 34.54
C PHE A 21 14.07 -2.45 35.06
N SER A 22 14.49 -2.03 36.27
CA SER A 22 13.93 -0.84 36.94
C SER A 22 14.68 0.46 36.58
N THR A 23 15.95 0.36 36.20
CA THR A 23 16.80 1.53 35.92
C THR A 23 16.97 1.74 34.40
N THR A 24 17.06 3.01 33.96
CA THR A 24 17.30 3.38 32.57
C THR A 24 18.59 2.75 32.03
N THR A 25 19.66 2.81 32.79
CA THR A 25 20.95 2.23 32.41
C THR A 25 20.87 0.72 32.16
N ALA A 26 20.15 -0.02 33.01
CA ALA A 26 19.97 -1.46 32.85
C ALA A 26 19.11 -1.77 31.60
N LYS A 27 18.07 -0.96 31.33
CA LYS A 27 17.24 -1.06 30.14
C LYS A 27 18.04 -0.81 28.86
N GLU A 28 18.84 0.23 28.82
CA GLU A 28 19.73 0.53 27.69
C GLU A 28 20.77 -0.57 27.44
N SER A 29 21.37 -1.07 28.51
CA SER A 29 22.33 -2.18 28.42
C SER A 29 21.66 -3.45 27.85
N TYR A 30 20.44 -3.75 28.32
CA TYR A 30 19.67 -4.87 27.79
C TYR A 30 19.35 -4.68 26.29
N LEU A 31 18.91 -3.51 25.86
CA LEU A 31 18.60 -3.24 24.46
C LEU A 31 19.84 -3.44 23.56
N LYS A 32 20.99 -2.86 23.93
CA LYS A 32 22.23 -3.01 23.19
C LYS A 32 22.71 -4.47 23.08
N THR A 33 22.35 -5.31 24.04
CA THR A 33 22.74 -6.72 24.08
C THR A 33 21.73 -7.62 23.37
N ALA A 34 20.45 -7.36 23.56
CA ALA A 34 19.36 -8.21 23.07
C ALA A 34 19.02 -7.93 21.60
N VAL A 35 19.00 -6.65 21.18
CA VAL A 35 18.69 -6.29 19.82
C VAL A 35 19.94 -6.46 18.95
N LYS A 36 19.81 -7.26 17.91
CA LYS A 36 20.85 -7.46 16.89
C LYS A 36 20.34 -6.91 15.57
N PHE A 37 21.09 -6.00 15.00
CA PHE A 37 20.78 -5.48 13.68
C PHE A 37 21.50 -6.32 12.61
N VAL A 38 20.93 -6.36 11.42
CA VAL A 38 21.62 -6.87 10.23
C VAL A 38 22.71 -5.88 9.83
N ASP A 39 23.80 -6.37 9.26
CA ASP A 39 24.88 -5.50 8.80
C ASP A 39 24.54 -4.80 7.48
N TYR A 40 23.77 -5.49 6.62
CA TYR A 40 23.41 -5.02 5.30
C TYR A 40 22.14 -5.70 4.78
N ILE A 41 21.37 -4.99 3.99
CA ILE A 41 20.24 -5.53 3.20
C ILE A 41 20.45 -5.12 1.73
N ASN A 42 20.34 -6.07 0.82
CA ASN A 42 20.43 -5.81 -0.62
C ASN A 42 19.38 -4.80 -1.06
N PHE A 43 19.75 -3.92 -1.99
CA PHE A 43 18.88 -2.85 -2.46
C PHE A 43 17.55 -3.38 -3.04
N GLU A 44 17.61 -4.48 -3.81
CA GLU A 44 16.40 -5.12 -4.37
C GLU A 44 15.43 -5.59 -3.27
N VAL A 45 15.97 -6.03 -2.12
CA VAL A 45 15.14 -6.41 -0.96
C VAL A 45 14.50 -5.17 -0.34
N VAL A 46 15.26 -4.09 -0.16
CA VAL A 46 14.72 -2.81 0.35
C VAL A 46 13.61 -2.30 -0.55
N GLU A 47 13.80 -2.40 -1.86
CA GLU A 47 12.78 -2.03 -2.85
C GLU A 47 11.49 -2.81 -2.67
N VAL A 48 11.56 -4.13 -2.56
CA VAL A 48 10.40 -5.01 -2.33
C VAL A 48 9.72 -4.69 -0.99
N LEU A 49 10.49 -4.43 0.07
CA LEU A 49 9.94 -4.06 1.38
C LEU A 49 9.15 -2.74 1.31
N CYS A 50 9.68 -1.74 0.60
CA CYS A 50 8.98 -0.48 0.37
C CYS A 50 7.69 -0.68 -0.42
N ASP A 51 7.69 -1.52 -1.47
CA ASP A 51 6.48 -1.87 -2.21
C ASP A 51 5.43 -2.55 -1.32
N GLN A 52 5.85 -3.44 -0.43
CA GLN A 52 4.94 -4.07 0.54
C GLN A 52 4.34 -3.06 1.51
N ILE A 53 5.13 -2.10 2.02
CA ILE A 53 4.63 -1.03 2.88
C ILE A 53 3.56 -0.21 2.15
N LEU A 54 3.83 0.21 0.92
CA LEU A 54 2.91 1.02 0.11
C LEU A 54 1.66 0.22 -0.29
N ALA A 55 1.83 -1.01 -0.76
CA ALA A 55 0.71 -1.87 -1.16
C ALA A 55 -0.27 -2.10 0.00
N ASN A 56 0.25 -2.32 1.20
CA ASN A 56 -0.59 -2.57 2.38
C ASN A 56 -1.23 -1.32 2.99
N SER A 57 -0.67 -0.13 2.74
CA SER A 57 -1.08 1.11 3.44
C SER A 57 -1.65 2.19 2.53
N CYS A 58 -1.39 2.13 1.23
CA CYS A 58 -1.75 3.19 0.30
C CYS A 58 -2.81 2.80 -0.72
N TYR A 59 -3.28 1.55 -0.71
CA TYR A 59 -4.32 1.09 -1.62
C TYR A 59 -5.53 0.51 -0.88
N ASP A 60 -6.72 0.71 -1.43
CA ASP A 60 -7.94 0.04 -0.97
C ASP A 60 -8.08 -1.35 -1.62
N LYS A 61 -9.15 -2.07 -1.26
CA LYS A 61 -9.42 -3.42 -1.78
C LYS A 61 -9.66 -3.46 -3.30
N ASN A 62 -9.94 -2.32 -3.91
CA ASN A 62 -10.22 -2.18 -5.35
C ASN A 62 -8.98 -1.68 -6.12
N GLY A 63 -7.84 -1.51 -5.45
CA GLY A 63 -6.61 -1.00 -6.05
C GLY A 63 -6.59 0.52 -6.24
N ASN A 64 -7.57 1.27 -5.70
CA ASN A 64 -7.51 2.73 -5.73
C ASN A 64 -6.57 3.25 -4.64
N ILE A 65 -5.88 4.35 -4.92
CA ILE A 65 -5.05 5.00 -3.91
C ILE A 65 -5.93 5.55 -2.79
N LYS A 66 -5.70 5.03 -1.59
CA LYS A 66 -6.32 5.47 -0.34
C LYS A 66 -5.29 5.40 0.78
N ILE A 67 -4.54 6.47 0.94
CA ILE A 67 -3.43 6.52 1.89
C ILE A 67 -3.95 6.45 3.33
N ASN A 68 -3.47 5.44 4.06
CA ASN A 68 -3.65 5.32 5.50
C ASN A 68 -2.29 5.53 6.19
N THR A 69 -2.02 6.78 6.58
CA THR A 69 -0.74 7.18 7.17
C THR A 69 -0.40 6.41 8.46
N CYS A 70 -1.41 6.16 9.30
CA CYS A 70 -1.20 5.38 10.53
C CYS A 70 -0.79 3.94 10.21
N LYS A 71 -1.47 3.31 9.26
CA LYS A 71 -1.11 1.96 8.82
C LYS A 71 0.26 1.94 8.15
N LYS A 72 0.60 2.96 7.34
CA LYS A 72 1.92 3.11 6.72
C LYS A 72 3.02 3.15 7.78
N TYR A 73 2.82 3.96 8.83
CA TYR A 73 3.77 4.05 9.95
C TYR A 73 3.95 2.70 10.64
N ILE A 74 2.88 2.00 10.98
CA ILE A 74 2.97 0.70 11.65
C ILE A 74 3.66 -0.34 10.75
N MET A 75 3.33 -0.38 9.46
CA MET A 75 4.00 -1.28 8.49
C MET A 75 5.49 -0.97 8.37
N TYR A 76 5.87 0.30 8.36
CA TYR A 76 7.26 0.74 8.37
C TYR A 76 8.00 0.24 9.63
N ILE A 77 7.43 0.45 10.81
CA ILE A 77 8.01 -0.05 12.07
C ILE A 77 8.15 -1.57 12.06
N PHE A 78 7.15 -2.29 11.59
CA PHE A 78 7.21 -3.76 11.50
C PHE A 78 8.24 -4.24 10.50
N THR A 79 8.45 -3.52 9.41
CA THR A 79 9.54 -3.81 8.47
C THR A 79 10.89 -3.67 9.17
N ILE A 80 11.09 -2.62 9.98
CA ILE A 80 12.32 -2.45 10.77
C ILE A 80 12.50 -3.64 11.72
N PHE A 81 11.49 -3.97 12.52
CA PHE A 81 11.62 -5.05 13.50
C PHE A 81 11.89 -6.39 12.83
N ASN A 82 11.13 -6.79 11.82
CA ASN A 82 11.24 -8.11 11.19
C ASN A 82 12.45 -8.27 10.27
N GLN A 83 12.83 -7.22 9.55
CA GLN A 83 13.84 -7.35 8.50
C GLN A 83 15.22 -6.83 8.93
N TYR A 84 15.24 -5.86 9.82
CA TYR A 84 16.47 -5.21 10.24
C TYR A 84 16.94 -5.63 11.63
N THR A 85 16.07 -6.33 12.41
CA THR A 85 16.44 -6.82 13.74
C THR A 85 16.14 -8.32 13.89
N ASN A 86 16.52 -8.87 15.04
CA ASN A 86 16.18 -10.22 15.46
C ASN A 86 14.86 -10.32 16.24
N ILE A 87 14.00 -9.31 16.20
CA ILE A 87 12.70 -9.29 16.90
C ILE A 87 11.63 -9.68 15.89
N ALA A 88 10.93 -10.77 16.14
CA ALA A 88 9.87 -11.27 15.27
C ALA A 88 8.52 -10.63 15.66
N VAL A 89 7.91 -9.92 14.71
CA VAL A 89 6.55 -9.37 14.80
C VAL A 89 5.60 -10.23 13.94
N HIS A 90 4.43 -10.58 14.47
CA HIS A 90 3.48 -11.47 13.81
C HIS A 90 2.38 -10.69 13.10
N SER A 91 2.16 -11.01 11.84
CA SER A 91 1.19 -10.30 11.00
C SER A 91 -0.27 -10.44 11.46
N ASP A 92 -0.62 -11.51 12.15
CA ASP A 92 -1.95 -11.76 12.71
C ASP A 92 -2.22 -11.01 14.02
N LYS A 93 -1.16 -10.55 14.70
CA LYS A 93 -1.22 -9.83 16.01
C LYS A 93 -0.65 -8.42 15.94
N TRP A 94 -0.46 -7.89 14.76
CA TRP A 94 0.28 -6.66 14.52
C TRP A 94 -0.16 -5.47 15.40
N MET A 95 -1.46 -5.28 15.64
CA MET A 95 -1.95 -4.17 16.46
C MET A 95 -1.67 -4.39 17.94
N GLU A 96 -1.82 -5.62 18.43
CA GLU A 96 -1.51 -5.97 19.81
C GLU A 96 -0.01 -5.78 20.09
N GLU A 97 0.83 -6.30 19.22
CA GLU A 97 2.29 -6.23 19.36
C GLU A 97 2.83 -4.81 19.20
N PHE A 98 2.27 -4.02 18.27
CA PHE A 98 2.59 -2.60 18.17
C PHE A 98 2.26 -1.85 19.46
N ASN A 99 1.08 -2.08 20.03
CA ASN A 99 0.67 -1.45 21.27
C ASN A 99 1.56 -1.86 22.44
N LEU A 100 2.00 -3.11 22.53
CA LEU A 100 2.95 -3.57 23.54
C LEU A 100 4.30 -2.86 23.42
N LEU A 101 4.86 -2.78 22.22
CA LEU A 101 6.13 -2.10 21.95
C LEU A 101 6.02 -0.60 22.25
N SER A 102 4.97 0.05 21.77
CA SER A 102 4.73 1.49 21.95
C SER A 102 4.55 1.85 23.43
N LYS A 103 3.74 1.08 24.18
CA LYS A 103 3.53 1.30 25.61
C LYS A 103 4.82 1.17 26.42
N ALA A 104 5.73 0.32 25.99
CA ALA A 104 7.03 0.14 26.64
C ALA A 104 8.09 1.16 26.16
N GLY A 105 7.78 2.05 25.20
CA GLY A 105 8.73 2.99 24.59
C GLY A 105 9.82 2.29 23.74
N LEU A 106 9.55 1.06 23.31
CA LEU A 106 10.53 0.23 22.60
C LEU A 106 10.61 0.55 21.11
N VAL A 107 9.56 1.12 20.51
CA VAL A 107 9.55 1.53 19.11
C VAL A 107 10.67 2.55 18.88
N GLU A 108 10.63 3.65 19.63
CA GLU A 108 11.61 4.73 19.52
C GLU A 108 13.01 4.27 19.94
N ALA A 109 13.09 3.51 21.03
CA ALA A 109 14.36 3.04 21.57
C ALA A 109 15.12 2.10 20.60
N VAL A 110 14.41 1.21 19.90
CA VAL A 110 15.02 0.32 18.89
C VAL A 110 15.39 1.11 17.64
N CYS A 111 14.51 2.01 17.17
CA CYS A 111 14.82 2.86 16.00
C CYS A 111 16.05 3.74 16.23
N GLN A 112 16.25 4.27 17.46
CA GLN A 112 17.43 5.07 17.80
C GLN A 112 18.74 4.27 17.86
N LEU A 113 18.66 2.96 18.05
CA LEU A 113 19.83 2.07 18.03
C LEU A 113 20.18 1.56 16.63
N MET A 114 19.27 1.74 15.67
CA MET A 114 19.47 1.27 14.30
C MET A 114 20.62 2.04 13.63
N PRO A 115 21.52 1.35 12.91
CA PRO A 115 22.58 2.00 12.13
C PRO A 115 22.00 3.00 11.12
N GLU A 116 22.57 4.22 11.08
CA GLU A 116 22.07 5.33 10.28
C GLU A 116 22.00 5.01 8.77
N ASN A 117 22.98 4.28 8.27
CA ASN A 117 23.01 3.88 6.86
C ASN A 117 21.84 2.98 6.46
N LEU A 118 21.37 2.10 7.36
CA LEU A 118 20.24 1.21 7.10
C LEU A 118 18.92 1.98 7.06
N ILE A 119 18.71 2.86 8.05
CA ILE A 119 17.47 3.66 8.13
C ILE A 119 17.40 4.67 6.97
N THR A 120 18.51 5.34 6.66
CA THR A 120 18.57 6.32 5.56
C THR A 120 18.25 5.68 4.21
N THR A 121 18.74 4.46 3.97
CA THR A 121 18.42 3.73 2.72
C THR A 121 16.95 3.39 2.63
N LEU A 122 16.38 2.83 3.69
CA LEU A 122 14.94 2.51 3.73
C LEU A 122 14.06 3.76 3.53
N ASP A 123 14.37 4.84 4.24
CA ASP A 123 13.62 6.11 4.16
C ASP A 123 13.71 6.73 2.77
N SER A 124 14.91 6.75 2.18
CA SER A 124 15.12 7.32 0.85
C SER A 124 14.33 6.56 -0.22
N VAL A 125 14.40 5.23 -0.20
CA VAL A 125 13.68 4.39 -1.18
C VAL A 125 12.16 4.51 -0.96
N LEU A 126 11.68 4.46 0.29
CA LEU A 126 10.25 4.61 0.58
C LEU A 126 9.72 5.98 0.17
N LYS A 127 10.53 7.03 0.37
CA LYS A 127 10.18 8.38 -0.08
C LYS A 127 10.10 8.45 -1.59
N MET A 128 11.14 8.02 -2.32
CA MET A 128 11.13 8.02 -3.79
C MET A 128 9.93 7.28 -4.35
N LYS A 129 9.66 6.06 -3.88
CA LYS A 129 8.48 5.29 -4.33
C LYS A 129 7.15 5.93 -3.97
N SER A 130 7.07 6.61 -2.81
CA SER A 130 5.86 7.37 -2.43
C SER A 130 5.65 8.57 -3.34
N ASP A 131 6.73 9.30 -3.66
CA ASP A 131 6.69 10.46 -4.56
C ASP A 131 6.31 10.02 -5.98
N ASP A 132 6.89 8.94 -6.51
CA ASP A 132 6.54 8.36 -7.80
C ASP A 132 5.07 7.92 -7.84
N MET A 133 4.59 7.25 -6.79
CA MET A 133 3.18 6.85 -6.70
C MET A 133 2.26 8.07 -6.75
N MET A 134 2.58 9.13 -6.02
CA MET A 134 1.77 10.36 -5.98
C MET A 134 1.83 11.09 -7.31
N THR A 135 3.02 11.23 -7.92
CA THR A 135 3.21 11.88 -9.21
C THR A 135 2.44 11.14 -10.30
N ASN A 136 2.60 9.82 -10.40
CA ASN A 136 1.89 9.00 -11.40
C ASN A 136 0.36 9.03 -11.25
N TYR A 137 -0.14 9.26 -10.03
CA TYR A 137 -1.58 9.31 -9.80
C TYR A 137 -2.18 10.71 -9.99
N TYR A 138 -1.44 11.77 -9.62
CA TYR A 138 -1.93 13.16 -9.62
C TYR A 138 -1.42 13.99 -10.80
N GLU A 139 -0.50 13.47 -11.63
CA GLU A 139 -0.19 14.14 -12.89
C GLU A 139 -1.44 14.27 -13.76
N PRO A 140 -1.67 15.44 -14.41
CA PRO A 140 -2.88 15.68 -15.19
C PRO A 140 -3.17 14.59 -16.24
N HIS A 141 -2.14 14.08 -16.90
CA HIS A 141 -2.29 12.98 -17.87
C HIS A 141 -2.65 11.66 -17.20
N ALA A 142 -1.99 11.30 -16.12
CA ALA A 142 -2.28 10.08 -15.37
C ALA A 142 -3.66 10.17 -14.71
N PHE A 143 -4.02 11.32 -14.15
CA PHE A 143 -5.35 11.56 -13.60
C PHE A 143 -6.44 11.39 -14.66
N ILE A 144 -6.29 12.03 -15.84
CA ILE A 144 -7.26 11.90 -16.95
C ILE A 144 -7.34 10.44 -17.41
N SER A 145 -6.20 9.78 -17.63
CA SER A 145 -6.15 8.38 -18.06
C SER A 145 -6.86 7.46 -17.05
N ASN A 146 -6.60 7.64 -15.76
CA ASN A 146 -7.24 6.87 -14.70
C ASN A 146 -8.75 7.13 -14.62
N GLN A 147 -9.19 8.38 -14.82
CA GLN A 147 -10.61 8.71 -14.88
C GLN A 147 -11.27 8.09 -16.11
N VAL A 148 -10.63 8.17 -17.28
CA VAL A 148 -11.14 7.55 -18.51
C VAL A 148 -11.28 6.04 -18.32
N LEU A 149 -10.25 5.35 -17.82
CA LEU A 149 -10.29 3.91 -17.57
C LEU A 149 -11.39 3.53 -16.55
N LYS A 150 -11.59 4.34 -15.51
CA LYS A 150 -12.63 4.12 -14.50
C LYS A 150 -14.03 4.23 -15.07
N TYR A 151 -14.25 5.17 -15.99
CA TYR A 151 -15.56 5.42 -16.58
C TYR A 151 -15.77 4.72 -17.95
N ALA A 152 -14.71 4.18 -18.54
CA ALA A 152 -14.81 3.45 -19.82
C ALA A 152 -15.89 2.35 -19.82
N PRO A 153 -16.04 1.50 -18.79
CA PRO A 153 -17.11 0.50 -18.75
C PRO A 153 -18.52 1.11 -18.74
N LEU A 154 -18.68 2.27 -18.08
CA LEU A 154 -19.97 2.99 -18.05
C LEU A 154 -20.29 3.59 -19.41
N ILE A 155 -19.28 4.19 -20.07
CA ILE A 155 -19.42 4.76 -21.41
C ILE A 155 -19.76 3.67 -22.43
N HIS A 156 -19.08 2.53 -22.41
CA HIS A 156 -19.41 1.38 -23.24
C HIS A 156 -20.85 0.92 -22.99
N GLY A 157 -21.26 0.76 -21.75
CA GLY A 157 -22.63 0.37 -21.43
C GLY A 157 -23.71 1.35 -21.90
N VAL A 158 -23.40 2.66 -21.94
CA VAL A 158 -24.32 3.68 -22.50
C VAL A 158 -24.36 3.59 -24.02
N ILE A 159 -23.21 3.45 -24.67
CA ILE A 159 -23.10 3.30 -26.14
C ILE A 159 -23.84 2.03 -26.58
N ASP A 160 -23.64 0.91 -25.93
CA ASP A 160 -24.28 -0.37 -26.26
C ASP A 160 -25.81 -0.27 -26.13
N ARG A 161 -26.32 0.39 -25.08
CA ARG A 161 -27.75 0.64 -24.91
C ARG A 161 -28.30 1.57 -25.98
N PHE A 162 -27.56 2.61 -26.35
CA PHE A 162 -27.94 3.53 -27.40
C PHE A 162 -28.00 2.84 -28.76
N LEU A 163 -26.94 2.10 -29.12
CA LEU A 163 -26.89 1.34 -30.38
C LEU A 163 -27.97 0.26 -30.43
N GLY A 164 -28.20 -0.47 -29.34
CA GLY A 164 -29.28 -1.45 -29.25
C GLY A 164 -30.66 -0.80 -29.37
N GLY A 165 -30.83 0.42 -28.83
CA GLY A 165 -32.06 1.22 -28.99
C GLY A 165 -32.27 1.64 -30.44
N VAL A 166 -31.23 2.13 -31.10
CA VAL A 166 -31.28 2.52 -32.54
C VAL A 166 -31.57 1.32 -33.43
N GLU A 167 -30.96 0.17 -33.16
CA GLU A 167 -31.19 -1.06 -33.92
C GLU A 167 -32.66 -1.54 -33.75
N LYS A 168 -33.22 -1.42 -32.54
CA LYS A 168 -34.61 -1.76 -32.26
C LYS A 168 -35.58 -0.84 -33.01
N ILE A 169 -35.34 0.48 -32.96
CA ILE A 169 -36.13 1.48 -33.70
C ILE A 169 -36.02 1.23 -35.17
N SER A 170 -34.83 0.95 -35.70
CA SER A 170 -34.62 0.64 -37.13
C SER A 170 -35.42 -0.59 -37.63
N LYS A 171 -35.61 -1.58 -36.74
CA LYS A 171 -36.41 -2.80 -37.05
C LYS A 171 -37.89 -2.60 -36.90
N GLU A 172 -38.31 -1.68 -36.03
CA GLU A 172 -39.74 -1.42 -35.74
C GLU A 172 -40.37 -0.36 -36.66
N VAL A 173 -39.54 0.49 -37.30
CA VAL A 173 -40.00 1.53 -38.22
C VAL A 173 -40.09 0.96 -39.62
N ASP A 174 -41.28 0.93 -40.20
CA ASP A 174 -41.48 0.62 -41.61
C ASP A 174 -41.05 1.79 -42.51
N TRP A 175 -39.72 1.82 -42.78
CA TRP A 175 -39.11 2.84 -43.63
C TRP A 175 -39.70 2.86 -45.03
N ASN A 176 -40.15 1.74 -45.58
CA ASN A 176 -40.76 1.66 -46.90
C ASN A 176 -42.18 2.28 -46.88
N GLY A 177 -42.94 2.08 -45.84
CA GLY A 177 -44.22 2.76 -45.62
C GLY A 177 -44.07 4.27 -45.50
N LEU A 178 -43.09 4.75 -44.77
CA LEU A 178 -42.78 6.16 -44.57
C LEU A 178 -42.36 6.84 -45.88
N VAL A 179 -41.44 6.24 -46.65
CA VAL A 179 -41.01 6.75 -47.96
C VAL A 179 -42.13 6.80 -48.95
N ASN A 180 -43.03 5.81 -48.95
CA ASN A 180 -44.21 5.78 -49.83
C ASN A 180 -45.25 6.85 -49.46
N THR A 181 -45.38 7.18 -48.19
CA THR A 181 -46.27 8.26 -47.75
C THR A 181 -45.74 9.62 -48.16
N LEU A 182 -44.41 9.87 -47.99
CA LEU A 182 -43.77 11.13 -48.42
C LEU A 182 -43.83 11.33 -49.95
N LYS A 183 -43.71 10.27 -50.74
CA LYS A 183 -43.83 10.35 -52.18
C LYS A 183 -45.24 10.62 -52.69
N LYS A 184 -46.30 10.33 -51.89
CA LYS A 184 -47.66 10.65 -52.23
C LYS A 184 -48.02 12.11 -52.01
N ASP A 185 -47.39 12.76 -51.03
CA ASP A 185 -47.61 14.18 -50.69
C ASP A 185 -46.88 15.16 -51.64
N GLU A 186 -45.92 14.67 -52.48
CA GLU A 186 -45.24 15.49 -53.50
C GLU A 186 -45.94 15.47 -54.88
N GLY A 187 -47.10 14.84 -55.00
CA GLY A 187 -47.75 14.59 -56.29
C GLY A 187 -49.14 15.27 -56.48
N ASP A 188 -49.54 16.25 -55.64
CA ASP A 188 -50.74 17.08 -55.80
C ASP A 188 -50.40 18.54 -56.10
#